data_0d819cc43835b7ca869904c0e86ab838
#
_entry.id   0d819cc43835b7ca869904c0e86ab838
#
_cell.length_a   1.000
_cell.length_b   1.000
_cell.length_c   1.000
_cell.angle_alpha   90.00
_cell.angle_beta   90.00
_cell.angle_gamma   90.00
#
_symmetry.space_group_name_H-M   'P 1'
#
loop_
_entity.id
_entity.type
_entity.pdbx_description
1 polymer ?
#
loop_
_entity_poly.entity_id
_entity_poly.type
_entity_poly.pdbx_seq_one_letter_code
_entity_poly.pdbx_strand_id
1 'polypeptide(L)'
;ELAECVGLSHGSIAIGASETALNLFLLDKLKEFHNTYPGIRLKIYNHSTPQAVEAVRRGTVDFAVVSTPVKADAPLHMTMLHPYQEILIGGTEFGHLAGKQTTFEEIMQYPLICLGKETVTFQFYRQLFASYGLDFEPDTETATADQILPLVRSGLGLAFIPKPMAKDAIDRGEVSEIRLCEKIPSRNICLIYDSKHPFKEAATQLKKMIAANSFASVE
;
A
#
# COMPACT_ATOMS: atom_id res chain seq x y z
N GLU A 1 -1.00 34.30 -6.26
CA GLU A 1 -0.40 32.92 -6.08
C GLU A 1 1.05 32.92 -5.54
N LEU A 2 1.76 34.05 -5.55
CA LEU A 2 3.15 34.15 -5.03
C LEU A 2 3.21 34.58 -3.54
N ALA A 3 2.11 34.94 -2.91
CA ALA A 3 2.12 35.48 -1.54
C ALA A 3 2.04 34.42 -0.42
N GLU A 4 1.64 33.17 -0.73
CA GLU A 4 1.55 32.09 0.27
C GLU A 4 2.86 31.32 0.49
N CYS A 5 3.85 31.48 -0.37
CA CYS A 5 5.16 30.79 -0.26
C CYS A 5 6.12 31.35 0.78
N VAL A 6 5.86 32.52 1.37
CA VAL A 6 6.82 33.26 2.22
C VAL A 6 6.85 32.73 3.67
N GLY A 7 5.91 31.88 4.10
CA GLY A 7 5.81 31.42 5.50
C GLY A 7 6.43 30.05 5.84
N LEU A 8 6.69 29.19 4.85
CA LEU A 8 7.10 27.79 5.07
C LEU A 8 8.57 27.53 4.71
N SER A 9 9.49 28.29 5.32
CA SER A 9 10.93 28.16 5.03
C SER A 9 11.62 27.01 5.80
N HIS A 10 11.07 26.61 6.95
CA HIS A 10 11.68 25.60 7.83
C HIS A 10 10.63 24.78 8.58
N GLY A 11 10.97 23.54 8.90
CA GLY A 11 10.11 22.64 9.67
C GLY A 11 10.39 21.18 9.38
N SER A 12 9.57 20.29 9.98
CA SER A 12 9.62 18.86 9.68
C SER A 12 8.22 18.28 9.74
N ILE A 13 7.97 17.29 8.88
CA ILE A 13 6.75 16.48 8.84
C ILE A 13 7.15 15.05 9.09
N ALA A 14 6.45 14.37 10.00
CA ALA A 14 6.59 12.95 10.28
C ALA A 14 5.41 12.17 9.68
N ILE A 15 5.68 11.23 8.81
CA ILE A 15 4.67 10.50 8.04
C ILE A 15 4.85 9.01 8.28
N GLY A 16 3.79 8.33 8.71
CA GLY A 16 3.71 6.87 8.68
C GLY A 16 3.23 6.41 7.30
N ALA A 17 3.89 5.45 6.69
CA ALA A 17 3.46 4.94 5.39
C ALA A 17 3.61 3.43 5.32
N SER A 18 2.63 2.74 4.72
CA SER A 18 2.87 1.37 4.28
C SER A 18 3.67 1.39 2.97
N GLU A 19 4.47 0.35 2.74
CA GLU A 19 5.32 0.23 1.54
C GLU A 19 4.50 0.39 0.25
N THR A 20 3.36 -0.28 0.18
CA THR A 20 2.43 -0.16 -0.95
C THR A 20 1.93 1.28 -1.16
N ALA A 21 1.52 1.95 -0.09
CA ALA A 21 1.03 3.32 -0.17
C ALA A 21 2.13 4.32 -0.56
N LEU A 22 3.35 4.10 -0.05
CA LEU A 22 4.51 4.90 -0.41
C LEU A 22 4.77 4.80 -1.93
N ASN A 23 4.91 3.58 -2.45
CA ASN A 23 5.31 3.35 -3.84
C ASN A 23 4.22 3.68 -4.87
N LEU A 24 2.95 3.43 -4.56
CA LEU A 24 1.86 3.64 -5.52
C LEU A 24 1.34 5.07 -5.56
N PHE A 25 1.55 5.84 -4.51
CA PHE A 25 0.87 7.14 -4.41
C PHE A 25 1.71 8.24 -3.77
N LEU A 26 2.35 7.96 -2.64
CA LEU A 26 2.90 9.03 -1.81
C LEU A 26 4.19 9.63 -2.39
N LEU A 27 5.03 8.84 -3.08
CA LEU A 27 6.31 9.32 -3.63
C LEU A 27 6.13 10.51 -4.59
N ASP A 28 5.16 10.47 -5.48
CA ASP A 28 4.91 11.57 -6.41
C ASP A 28 4.46 12.84 -5.66
N LYS A 29 3.62 12.68 -4.64
CA LYS A 29 3.17 13.80 -3.79
C LYS A 29 4.30 14.39 -2.95
N LEU A 30 5.19 13.55 -2.43
CA LEU A 30 6.37 14.01 -1.69
C LEU A 30 7.34 14.76 -2.59
N LYS A 31 7.54 14.30 -3.82
CA LYS A 31 8.37 14.98 -4.82
C LYS A 31 7.79 16.35 -5.17
N GLU A 32 6.51 16.45 -5.45
CA GLU A 32 5.80 17.71 -5.71
C GLU A 32 5.94 18.68 -4.53
N PHE A 33 5.69 18.18 -3.31
CA PHE A 33 5.82 18.96 -2.09
C PHE A 33 7.25 19.45 -1.84
N HIS A 34 8.25 18.57 -1.99
CA HIS A 34 9.65 18.91 -1.78
C HIS A 34 10.12 19.98 -2.77
N ASN A 35 9.68 19.92 -4.02
CA ASN A 35 10.00 20.95 -5.02
C ASN A 35 9.40 22.32 -4.67
N THR A 36 8.22 22.33 -4.04
CA THR A 36 7.53 23.56 -3.63
C THR A 36 8.10 24.11 -2.31
N TYR A 37 8.48 23.23 -1.37
CA TYR A 37 8.93 23.58 -0.03
C TYR A 37 10.27 22.89 0.32
N PRO A 38 11.39 23.23 -0.34
CA PRO A 38 12.67 22.51 -0.19
C PRO A 38 13.30 22.63 1.21
N GLY A 39 12.89 23.61 2.02
CA GLY A 39 13.37 23.80 3.40
C GLY A 39 12.68 22.90 4.43
N ILE A 40 11.63 22.15 4.05
CA ILE A 40 10.89 21.28 4.95
C ILE A 40 11.53 19.88 4.97
N ARG A 41 11.83 19.38 6.17
CA ARG A 41 12.37 18.03 6.37
C ARG A 41 11.23 17.01 6.39
N LEU A 42 11.32 15.97 5.57
CA LEU A 42 10.41 14.85 5.54
C LEU A 42 11.00 13.67 6.33
N LYS A 43 10.26 13.17 7.32
CA LYS A 43 10.56 11.95 8.07
C LYS A 43 9.52 10.91 7.72
N ILE A 44 9.93 9.87 6.99
CA ILE A 44 9.03 8.81 6.52
C ILE A 44 9.36 7.54 7.30
N TYR A 45 8.35 7.00 7.96
CA TYR A 45 8.46 5.76 8.73
C TYR A 45 7.71 4.66 8.00
N ASN A 46 8.43 3.59 7.63
CA ASN A 46 7.80 2.40 7.07
C ASN A 46 7.10 1.63 8.20
N HIS A 47 5.79 1.55 8.11
CA HIS A 47 4.93 0.90 9.09
C HIS A 47 3.93 -0.03 8.39
N SER A 48 3.62 -1.17 9.01
CA SER A 48 2.38 -1.88 8.64
C SER A 48 1.17 -0.99 8.95
N THR A 49 0.03 -1.24 8.30
CA THR A 49 -1.18 -0.42 8.52
C THR A 49 -1.56 -0.29 10.01
N PRO A 50 -1.58 -1.38 10.83
CA PRO A 50 -1.85 -1.24 12.26
C PRO A 50 -0.84 -0.39 13.02
N GLN A 51 0.46 -0.53 12.70
CA GLN A 51 1.52 0.27 13.30
C GLN A 51 1.40 1.76 12.95
N ALA A 52 1.07 2.07 11.68
CA ALA A 52 0.88 3.43 11.22
C ALA A 52 -0.33 4.10 11.91
N VAL A 53 -1.44 3.39 12.06
CA VAL A 53 -2.62 3.86 12.79
C VAL A 53 -2.26 4.16 14.25
N GLU A 54 -1.53 3.27 14.91
CA GLU A 54 -1.09 3.48 16.29
C GLU A 54 -0.10 4.65 16.44
N ALA A 55 0.80 4.83 15.45
CA ALA A 55 1.72 5.97 15.41
C ALA A 55 0.99 7.32 15.31
N VAL A 56 -0.09 7.40 14.52
CA VAL A 56 -0.98 8.57 14.47
C VAL A 56 -1.65 8.80 15.82
N ARG A 57 -2.21 7.74 16.41
CA ARG A 57 -2.92 7.81 17.71
C ARG A 57 -2.01 8.31 18.84
N ARG A 58 -0.74 7.93 18.82
CA ARG A 58 0.28 8.39 19.78
C ARG A 58 0.88 9.75 19.43
N GLY A 59 0.56 10.34 18.28
CA GLY A 59 1.15 11.60 17.83
C GLY A 59 2.64 11.51 17.49
N THR A 60 3.18 10.29 17.23
CA THR A 60 4.57 10.08 16.80
C THR A 60 4.77 10.38 15.32
N VAL A 61 3.70 10.39 14.55
CA VAL A 61 3.62 10.90 13.17
C VAL A 61 2.49 11.91 13.06
N ASP A 62 2.61 12.88 12.15
CA ASP A 62 1.58 13.88 11.91
C ASP A 62 0.33 13.24 11.27
N PHE A 63 0.56 12.33 10.31
CA PHE A 63 -0.48 11.52 9.67
C PHE A 63 0.12 10.24 9.09
N ALA A 64 -0.74 9.33 8.63
CA ALA A 64 -0.31 8.12 7.94
C ALA A 64 -1.02 7.95 6.59
N VAL A 65 -0.32 7.33 5.63
CA VAL A 65 -0.86 6.91 4.34
C VAL A 65 -0.66 5.40 4.21
N VAL A 66 -1.75 4.67 4.16
CA VAL A 66 -1.75 3.20 4.30
C VAL A 66 -2.73 2.55 3.33
N SER A 67 -2.66 1.22 3.23
CA SER A 67 -3.56 0.42 2.41
C SER A 67 -4.73 -0.13 3.22
N THR A 68 -5.91 -0.21 2.61
CA THR A 68 -7.07 -0.91 3.19
C THR A 68 -6.84 -2.43 3.21
N PRO A 69 -7.55 -3.21 4.07
CA PRO A 69 -8.52 -2.76 5.04
C PRO A 69 -7.87 -2.02 6.22
N VAL A 70 -8.55 -1.02 6.74
CA VAL A 70 -8.11 -0.29 7.92
C VAL A 70 -9.34 0.12 8.74
N LYS A 71 -9.19 0.09 10.06
CA LYS A 71 -10.20 0.60 11.01
C LYS A 71 -9.67 1.89 11.59
N ALA A 72 -10.42 2.96 11.42
CA ALA A 72 -10.14 4.26 12.00
C ALA A 72 -11.35 4.68 12.83
N ASP A 73 -11.29 4.35 14.13
CA ASP A 73 -12.32 4.77 15.08
C ASP A 73 -11.98 6.17 15.61
N ALA A 74 -13.02 6.95 15.95
CA ALA A 74 -12.84 8.27 16.53
C ALA A 74 -11.79 8.27 17.67
N PRO A 75 -10.88 9.24 17.74
CA PRO A 75 -10.84 10.52 17.03
C PRO A 75 -10.13 10.49 15.67
N LEU A 76 -9.78 9.30 15.16
CA LEU A 76 -9.10 9.16 13.88
C LEU A 76 -10.09 9.37 12.72
N HIS A 77 -9.62 10.06 11.72
CA HIS A 77 -10.31 10.25 10.45
C HIS A 77 -9.61 9.51 9.34
N MET A 78 -10.39 8.98 8.41
CA MET A 78 -9.92 8.30 7.22
C MET A 78 -10.47 8.97 5.97
N THR A 79 -9.60 9.19 4.99
CA THR A 79 -9.97 9.70 3.66
C THR A 79 -9.42 8.74 2.61
N MET A 80 -10.27 8.24 1.72
CA MET A 80 -9.85 7.42 0.58
C MET A 80 -9.13 8.29 -0.44
N LEU A 81 -7.96 7.84 -0.91
CA LEU A 81 -7.11 8.61 -1.82
C LEU A 81 -7.06 8.01 -3.23
N HIS A 82 -6.77 6.72 -3.34
CA HIS A 82 -6.51 6.07 -4.62
C HIS A 82 -6.85 4.58 -4.59
N PRO A 83 -7.69 4.07 -5.51
CA PRO A 83 -7.93 2.64 -5.64
C PRO A 83 -6.76 1.97 -6.35
N TYR A 84 -6.49 0.70 -6.03
CA TYR A 84 -5.55 -0.13 -6.76
C TYR A 84 -6.03 -1.57 -6.84
N GLN A 85 -5.58 -2.25 -7.90
CA GLN A 85 -5.88 -3.65 -8.15
C GLN A 85 -4.62 -4.48 -7.92
N GLU A 86 -4.77 -5.60 -7.21
CA GLU A 86 -3.73 -6.61 -7.07
C GLU A 86 -3.92 -7.69 -8.13
N ILE A 87 -2.80 -8.28 -8.54
CA ILE A 87 -2.72 -9.39 -9.48
C ILE A 87 -1.89 -10.52 -8.85
N LEU A 88 -2.10 -11.74 -9.30
CA LEU A 88 -1.23 -12.87 -8.98
C LEU A 88 -0.08 -12.91 -9.98
N ILE A 89 1.14 -13.07 -9.49
CA ILE A 89 2.34 -13.22 -10.31
C ILE A 89 3.11 -14.48 -9.96
N GLY A 90 3.82 -15.02 -10.94
CA GLY A 90 4.80 -16.11 -10.76
C GLY A 90 6.07 -15.82 -11.53
N GLY A 91 7.20 -16.33 -11.05
CA GLY A 91 8.47 -16.30 -11.76
C GLY A 91 8.48 -17.18 -13.00
N THR A 92 9.60 -17.24 -13.69
CA THR A 92 9.77 -18.01 -14.94
C THR A 92 9.48 -19.50 -14.76
N GLU A 93 9.71 -20.05 -13.57
CA GLU A 93 9.41 -21.44 -13.21
C GLU A 93 7.91 -21.76 -13.28
N PHE A 94 7.07 -20.76 -13.08
CA PHE A 94 5.61 -20.87 -13.13
C PHE A 94 5.03 -20.39 -14.46
N GLY A 95 5.85 -20.21 -15.50
CA GLY A 95 5.43 -19.75 -16.83
C GLY A 95 4.35 -20.61 -17.50
N HIS A 96 4.25 -21.90 -17.11
CA HIS A 96 3.20 -22.81 -17.57
C HIS A 96 1.78 -22.42 -17.10
N LEU A 97 1.67 -21.55 -16.09
CA LEU A 97 0.39 -20.97 -15.61
C LEU A 97 0.04 -19.70 -16.37
N ALA A 98 0.99 -19.06 -17.03
CA ALA A 98 0.73 -17.87 -17.82
C ALA A 98 -0.18 -18.21 -19.04
N GLY A 99 -1.16 -17.35 -19.28
CA GLY A 99 -2.10 -17.55 -20.41
C GLY A 99 -3.27 -18.52 -20.14
N LYS A 100 -3.28 -19.19 -18.99
CA LYS A 100 -4.42 -20.00 -18.52
C LYS A 100 -5.22 -19.23 -17.50
N GLN A 101 -6.52 -19.53 -17.40
CA GLN A 101 -7.29 -19.16 -16.22
C GLN A 101 -7.12 -20.25 -15.16
N THR A 102 -6.83 -19.82 -13.94
CA THR A 102 -6.50 -20.68 -12.80
C THR A 102 -7.41 -20.31 -11.63
N THR A 103 -7.81 -21.26 -10.82
CA THR A 103 -8.64 -21.01 -9.63
C THR A 103 -7.79 -20.84 -8.37
N PHE A 104 -8.39 -20.30 -7.30
CA PHE A 104 -7.72 -20.25 -5.99
C PHE A 104 -7.35 -21.65 -5.48
N GLU A 105 -8.20 -22.65 -5.71
CA GLU A 105 -7.92 -24.03 -5.34
C GLU A 105 -6.69 -24.58 -6.07
N GLU A 106 -6.55 -24.29 -7.37
CA GLU A 106 -5.41 -24.73 -8.16
C GLU A 106 -4.11 -24.05 -7.73
N ILE A 107 -4.13 -22.74 -7.43
CA ILE A 107 -2.91 -22.05 -7.01
C ILE A 107 -2.41 -22.46 -5.64
N MET A 108 -3.28 -23.00 -4.77
CA MET A 108 -2.87 -23.55 -3.47
C MET A 108 -2.04 -24.83 -3.58
N GLN A 109 -1.91 -25.41 -4.77
CA GLN A 109 -1.00 -26.52 -5.02
C GLN A 109 0.45 -26.07 -5.27
N TYR A 110 0.69 -24.75 -5.32
CA TYR A 110 1.98 -24.14 -5.50
C TYR A 110 2.40 -23.38 -4.24
N PRO A 111 3.70 -23.22 -4.01
CA PRO A 111 4.16 -22.39 -2.91
C PRO A 111 3.63 -20.96 -3.03
N LEU A 112 3.09 -20.43 -1.95
CA LEU A 112 2.58 -19.07 -1.89
C LEU A 112 3.46 -18.18 -1.01
N ILE A 113 3.64 -16.94 -1.44
CA ILE A 113 4.40 -15.91 -0.71
C ILE A 113 3.42 -14.82 -0.29
N CYS A 114 3.47 -14.41 0.97
CA CYS A 114 2.64 -13.32 1.48
C CYS A 114 3.39 -12.53 2.56
N LEU A 115 2.82 -11.41 2.96
CA LEU A 115 3.25 -10.68 4.15
C LEU A 115 2.86 -11.45 5.42
N GLY A 116 3.53 -11.17 6.53
CA GLY A 116 3.30 -11.83 7.82
C GLY A 116 1.87 -11.68 8.35
N LYS A 117 1.49 -12.60 9.22
CA LYS A 117 0.10 -12.79 9.73
C LYS A 117 -0.47 -11.57 10.45
N GLU A 118 0.37 -10.70 10.97
CA GLU A 118 0.01 -9.45 11.65
C GLU A 118 -0.39 -8.31 10.68
N THR A 119 -0.19 -8.51 9.38
CA THR A 119 -0.48 -7.47 8.38
C THR A 119 -1.95 -7.51 7.92
N VAL A 120 -2.45 -6.35 7.52
CA VAL A 120 -3.81 -6.25 6.93
C VAL A 120 -3.88 -6.96 5.57
N THR A 121 -2.76 -7.07 4.85
CA THR A 121 -2.69 -7.77 3.58
C THR A 121 -2.89 -9.27 3.77
N PHE A 122 -2.21 -9.88 4.74
CA PHE A 122 -2.46 -11.28 5.09
C PHE A 122 -3.92 -11.50 5.48
N GLN A 123 -4.48 -10.65 6.35
CA GLN A 123 -5.87 -10.78 6.80
C GLN A 123 -6.85 -10.62 5.64
N PHE A 124 -6.54 -9.73 4.67
CA PHE A 124 -7.34 -9.55 3.46
C PHE A 124 -7.40 -10.85 2.64
N TYR A 125 -6.25 -11.48 2.34
CA TYR A 125 -6.23 -12.73 1.58
C TYR A 125 -6.82 -13.89 2.36
N ARG A 126 -6.57 -13.99 3.66
CA ARG A 126 -7.20 -15.02 4.49
C ARG A 126 -8.72 -14.94 4.43
N GLN A 127 -9.30 -13.74 4.51
CA GLN A 127 -10.75 -13.56 4.39
C GLN A 127 -11.26 -13.84 2.98
N LEU A 128 -10.52 -13.42 1.96
CA LEU A 128 -10.86 -13.66 0.56
C LEU A 128 -10.92 -15.17 0.28
N PHE A 129 -9.89 -15.92 0.61
CA PHE A 129 -9.86 -17.38 0.41
C PHE A 129 -10.93 -18.09 1.24
N ALA A 130 -11.12 -17.68 2.50
CA ALA A 130 -12.17 -18.23 3.35
C ALA A 130 -13.58 -18.02 2.75
N SER A 131 -13.83 -16.96 2.01
CA SER A 131 -15.11 -16.73 1.32
C SER A 131 -15.39 -17.76 0.20
N TYR A 132 -14.35 -18.47 -0.25
CA TYR A 132 -14.43 -19.60 -1.19
C TYR A 132 -14.27 -20.96 -0.49
N GLY A 133 -14.29 -21.00 0.84
CA GLY A 133 -14.13 -22.23 1.62
C GLY A 133 -12.71 -22.78 1.68
N LEU A 134 -11.71 -21.93 1.41
CA LEU A 134 -10.29 -22.30 1.35
C LEU A 134 -9.52 -21.66 2.52
N ASP A 135 -8.53 -22.37 3.04
CA ASP A 135 -7.60 -21.86 4.05
C ASP A 135 -6.36 -21.29 3.37
N PHE A 136 -6.07 -20.01 3.62
CA PHE A 136 -4.90 -19.34 3.07
C PHE A 136 -3.69 -19.51 3.99
N GLU A 137 -2.77 -20.37 3.60
CA GLU A 137 -1.53 -20.64 4.33
C GLU A 137 -0.33 -20.44 3.39
N PRO A 138 0.35 -19.28 3.42
CA PRO A 138 1.53 -19.06 2.62
C PRO A 138 2.74 -19.86 3.14
N ASP A 139 3.53 -20.41 2.21
CA ASP A 139 4.77 -21.16 2.51
C ASP A 139 5.92 -20.23 2.89
N THR A 140 5.90 -18.99 2.39
CA THR A 140 6.90 -17.98 2.67
C THR A 140 6.24 -16.71 3.18
N GLU A 141 6.66 -16.26 4.36
CA GLU A 141 6.23 -14.99 4.94
C GLU A 141 7.37 -13.96 4.86
N THR A 142 7.02 -12.72 4.53
CA THR A 142 7.96 -11.59 4.46
C THR A 142 7.43 -10.37 5.20
N ALA A 143 8.34 -9.50 5.63
CA ALA A 143 7.99 -8.35 6.47
C ALA A 143 7.38 -7.18 5.68
N THR A 144 7.83 -6.95 4.45
CA THR A 144 7.50 -5.76 3.65
C THR A 144 7.16 -6.12 2.20
N ALA A 145 6.33 -5.30 1.55
CA ALA A 145 5.83 -5.58 0.20
C ALA A 145 6.91 -5.50 -0.89
N ASP A 146 7.97 -4.76 -0.67
CA ASP A 146 9.11 -4.67 -1.59
C ASP A 146 9.91 -5.96 -1.69
N GLN A 147 9.83 -6.85 -0.70
CA GLN A 147 10.47 -8.17 -0.71
C GLN A 147 9.71 -9.20 -1.57
N ILE A 148 8.43 -8.99 -1.84
CA ILE A 148 7.59 -9.94 -2.60
C ILE A 148 8.15 -10.20 -4.00
N LEU A 149 8.37 -9.15 -4.78
CA LEU A 149 8.82 -9.27 -6.17
C LEU A 149 10.18 -9.99 -6.31
N PRO A 150 11.22 -9.66 -5.53
CA PRO A 150 12.47 -10.42 -5.52
C PRO A 150 12.30 -11.91 -5.20
N LEU A 151 11.44 -12.26 -4.23
CA LEU A 151 11.19 -13.65 -3.86
C LEU A 151 10.49 -14.43 -5.00
N VAL A 152 9.51 -13.79 -5.67
CA VAL A 152 8.85 -14.39 -6.85
C VAL A 152 9.83 -14.57 -8.00
N ARG A 153 10.70 -13.59 -8.29
CA ARG A 153 11.75 -13.71 -9.30
C ARG A 153 12.73 -14.85 -9.03
N SER A 154 12.95 -15.15 -7.76
CA SER A 154 13.84 -16.25 -7.34
C SER A 154 13.16 -17.63 -7.40
N GLY A 155 11.92 -17.72 -7.91
CA GLY A 155 11.20 -18.97 -8.07
C GLY A 155 10.66 -19.57 -6.77
N LEU A 156 10.60 -18.80 -5.68
CA LEU A 156 10.15 -19.31 -4.38
C LEU A 156 8.64 -19.53 -4.27
N GLY A 157 7.86 -19.01 -5.21
CA GLY A 157 6.41 -19.22 -5.23
C GLY A 157 5.66 -18.14 -5.99
N LEU A 158 4.34 -18.23 -5.88
CA LEU A 158 3.39 -17.26 -6.42
C LEU A 158 3.08 -16.21 -5.36
N ALA A 159 2.77 -14.99 -5.77
CA ALA A 159 2.37 -13.94 -4.85
C ALA A 159 1.36 -12.98 -5.47
N PHE A 160 0.55 -12.39 -4.60
CA PHE A 160 -0.28 -11.25 -4.94
C PHE A 160 0.50 -9.96 -4.74
N ILE A 161 0.41 -9.05 -5.71
CA ILE A 161 1.09 -7.77 -5.68
C ILE A 161 0.24 -6.71 -6.38
N PRO A 162 0.29 -5.44 -5.98
CA PRO A 162 -0.32 -4.36 -6.75
C PRO A 162 0.21 -4.33 -8.19
N LYS A 163 -0.69 -4.31 -9.16
CA LYS A 163 -0.34 -4.39 -10.59
C LYS A 163 0.73 -3.38 -11.03
N PRO A 164 0.71 -2.10 -10.60
CA PRO A 164 1.75 -1.15 -10.98
C PRO A 164 3.14 -1.53 -10.46
N MET A 165 3.26 -2.20 -9.31
CA MET A 165 4.54 -2.62 -8.74
C MET A 165 5.18 -3.79 -9.49
N ALA A 166 4.40 -4.59 -10.20
CA ALA A 166 4.89 -5.71 -11.02
C ALA A 166 5.15 -5.32 -12.47
N LYS A 167 4.67 -4.16 -12.92
CA LYS A 167 4.64 -3.79 -14.34
C LYS A 167 5.99 -3.93 -15.03
N ASP A 168 7.03 -3.32 -14.50
CA ASP A 168 8.35 -3.33 -15.11
C ASP A 168 8.95 -4.75 -15.20
N ALA A 169 8.69 -5.59 -14.20
CA ALA A 169 9.16 -6.97 -14.18
C ALA A 169 8.39 -7.84 -15.18
N ILE A 170 7.10 -7.59 -15.37
CA ILE A 170 6.27 -8.24 -16.39
C ILE A 170 6.75 -7.82 -17.78
N ASP A 171 6.96 -6.52 -18.02
CA ASP A 171 7.41 -5.98 -19.30
C ASP A 171 8.80 -6.54 -19.70
N ARG A 172 9.66 -6.86 -18.72
CA ARG A 172 10.97 -7.50 -18.94
C ARG A 172 10.92 -9.04 -19.01
N GLY A 173 9.75 -9.65 -18.80
CA GLY A 173 9.58 -11.10 -18.80
C GLY A 173 10.21 -11.82 -17.59
N GLU A 174 10.50 -11.09 -16.51
CA GLU A 174 11.07 -11.65 -15.28
C GLU A 174 10.02 -12.38 -14.44
N VAL A 175 8.76 -11.94 -14.54
CA VAL A 175 7.59 -12.57 -13.94
C VAL A 175 6.42 -12.50 -14.91
N SER A 176 5.41 -13.35 -14.71
CA SER A 176 4.18 -13.38 -15.51
C SER A 176 2.95 -13.17 -14.63
N GLU A 177 1.97 -12.42 -15.15
CA GLU A 177 0.64 -12.33 -14.54
C GLU A 177 -0.10 -13.66 -14.75
N ILE A 178 -0.61 -14.24 -13.67
CA ILE A 178 -1.43 -15.44 -13.68
C ILE A 178 -2.89 -15.01 -13.53
N ARG A 179 -3.71 -15.36 -14.53
CA ARG A 179 -5.11 -14.96 -14.55
C ARG A 179 -5.95 -15.88 -13.68
N LEU A 180 -6.71 -15.29 -12.78
CA LEU A 180 -7.60 -16.00 -11.89
C LEU A 180 -9.04 -16.02 -12.44
N CYS A 181 -9.75 -17.10 -12.16
CA CYS A 181 -11.20 -17.19 -12.38
C CYS A 181 -11.95 -16.32 -11.37
N GLU A 182 -11.46 -16.29 -10.12
CA GLU A 182 -12.03 -15.53 -9.03
C GLU A 182 -11.61 -14.06 -9.10
N LYS A 183 -12.48 -13.18 -8.63
CA LYS A 183 -12.22 -11.75 -8.61
C LYS A 183 -11.52 -11.34 -7.30
N ILE A 184 -10.38 -10.73 -7.41
CA ILE A 184 -9.74 -10.05 -6.28
C ILE A 184 -10.43 -8.68 -6.10
N PRO A 185 -11.00 -8.38 -4.92
CA PRO A 185 -11.58 -7.07 -4.66
C PRO A 185 -10.51 -5.95 -4.75
N SER A 186 -10.90 -4.81 -5.30
CA SER A 186 -10.03 -3.64 -5.31
C SER A 186 -9.76 -3.15 -3.90
N ARG A 187 -8.53 -2.70 -3.64
CA ARG A 187 -8.12 -2.07 -2.38
C ARG A 187 -7.89 -0.58 -2.61
N ASN A 188 -7.78 0.18 -1.51
CA ASN A 188 -7.56 1.61 -1.58
C ASN A 188 -6.35 2.02 -0.75
N ILE A 189 -5.70 3.08 -1.19
CA ILE A 189 -4.79 3.86 -0.36
C ILE A 189 -5.63 4.91 0.36
N CYS A 190 -5.38 5.10 1.63
CA CYS A 190 -6.10 6.06 2.45
C CYS A 190 -5.17 6.86 3.36
N LEU A 191 -5.59 8.07 3.67
CA LEU A 191 -4.98 8.97 4.63
C LEU A 191 -5.66 8.79 5.99
N ILE A 192 -4.86 8.64 7.04
CA ILE A 192 -5.30 8.55 8.43
C ILE A 192 -4.69 9.69 9.22
N TYR A 193 -5.51 10.40 9.98
CA TYR A 193 -5.07 11.48 10.87
C TYR A 193 -5.96 11.60 12.10
N ASP A 194 -5.44 12.22 13.16
CA ASP A 194 -6.18 12.47 14.39
C ASP A 194 -6.65 13.95 14.41
N SER A 195 -7.96 14.17 14.55
CA SER A 195 -8.53 15.51 14.64
C SER A 195 -8.20 16.25 15.95
N LYS A 196 -7.78 15.52 16.98
CA LYS A 196 -7.37 16.10 18.26
C LYS A 196 -5.95 16.66 18.26
N HIS A 197 -5.13 16.25 17.30
CA HIS A 197 -3.77 16.75 17.13
C HIS A 197 -3.72 17.76 15.99
N PRO A 198 -3.64 19.08 16.29
CA PRO A 198 -3.57 20.09 15.26
C PRO A 198 -2.28 19.94 14.45
N PHE A 199 -2.42 19.92 13.12
CA PHE A 199 -1.25 19.89 12.24
C PHE A 199 -0.43 21.16 12.32
N LYS A 200 0.88 21.00 12.23
CA LYS A 200 1.77 22.12 11.88
C LYS A 200 1.45 22.58 10.46
N GLU A 201 1.75 23.84 10.16
CA GLU A 201 1.49 24.46 8.85
C GLU A 201 1.97 23.58 7.67
N ALA A 202 3.22 23.09 7.74
CA ALA A 202 3.81 22.23 6.71
C ALA A 202 3.02 20.92 6.50
N ALA A 203 2.59 20.27 7.59
CA ALA A 203 1.78 19.05 7.52
C ALA A 203 0.38 19.33 6.94
N THR A 204 -0.18 20.50 7.24
CA THR A 204 -1.45 20.95 6.67
C THR A 204 -1.36 21.10 5.15
N GLN A 205 -0.30 21.74 4.65
CA GLN A 205 -0.11 21.92 3.20
C GLN A 205 0.11 20.58 2.48
N LEU A 206 0.95 19.70 3.02
CA LEU A 206 1.15 18.38 2.42
C LEU A 206 -0.16 17.57 2.44
N LYS A 207 -0.92 17.60 3.53
CA LYS A 207 -2.23 16.94 3.61
C LYS A 207 -3.19 17.47 2.53
N LYS A 208 -3.24 18.79 2.30
CA LYS A 208 -4.06 19.39 1.22
C LYS A 208 -3.64 18.86 -0.16
N MET A 209 -2.33 18.80 -0.44
CA MET A 209 -1.81 18.27 -1.71
C MET A 209 -2.12 16.78 -1.90
N ILE A 210 -2.05 15.98 -0.84
CA ILE A 210 -2.41 14.57 -0.84
C ILE A 210 -3.91 14.41 -1.11
N ALA A 211 -4.76 15.20 -0.45
CA ALA A 211 -6.21 15.11 -0.55
C ALA A 211 -6.79 15.74 -1.83
N ALA A 212 -6.06 16.63 -2.51
CA ALA A 212 -6.55 17.35 -3.70
C ALA A 212 -6.99 16.42 -4.86
N ASN A 213 -6.49 15.19 -4.90
CA ASN A 213 -6.85 14.17 -5.90
C ASN A 213 -7.67 13.02 -5.28
N SER A 214 -8.20 13.18 -4.06
CA SER A 214 -9.05 12.16 -3.48
C SER A 214 -10.38 12.09 -4.24
N PHE A 215 -10.83 10.88 -4.57
CA PHE A 215 -12.21 10.68 -4.99
C PHE A 215 -13.10 11.18 -3.87
N ALA A 216 -14.02 12.11 -4.20
CA ALA A 216 -15.01 12.60 -3.26
C ALA A 216 -15.66 11.40 -2.58
N SER A 217 -15.72 11.44 -1.25
CA SER A 217 -16.38 10.43 -0.44
C SER A 217 -17.80 10.25 -0.99
N VAL A 218 -18.09 9.07 -1.49
CA VAL A 218 -19.48 8.66 -1.69
C VAL A 218 -20.02 8.45 -0.27
N GLU A 219 -20.89 9.38 0.16
CA GLU A 219 -21.71 9.27 1.35
C GLU A 219 -22.61 8.03 1.29
#